data_0270be0cba33a48f716341fbe5fcec8a
#
_entry.id   0270be0cba33a48f716341fbe5fcec8a
#
_cell.length_a   1.000
_cell.length_b   1.000
_cell.length_c   1.000
_cell.angle_alpha   90.00
_cell.angle_beta   90.00
_cell.angle_gamma   90.00
#
_symmetry.space_group_name_H-M   'P 1'
#
loop_
_entity.id
_entity.type
_entity.pdbx_description
1 polymer ?
#
loop_
_entity_poly.entity_id
_entity_poly.type
_entity_poly.pdbx_seq_one_letter_code
_entity_poly.pdbx_strand_id
1 'polypeptide(L)'
;MQASSSQLEIRTAVGVSGNPDTVHAARTACEQCVEGLGGQSEIDLALVFFSPHHLTSVSQLSATIRRRLSPRHVIGVGAESVIAGSTEYERAPGVSIMALRLPGVTIKPFTSEQFPASDDSAESLFMLRDVIGASEDLRFTLLFADPFSIPLVRLIPDLNRARVGGNGLVFGGLASAAATPGGNALFYQDMIVKSGAVGVSLAGPLRVDAVVSQGCKPFGSTHIITRCKGNLIFELGGKPAIEAVQNSLNEQGDARHRLLAGGLFIGRVIDEYKSRFGRDDFLIRKVIGVRPEEGAIAIADFVRVGQTIRLFTRDAVAADEDLGMLLDQQKLYSKPKGALLITCNSRGRRMFKERHHDAAAVVRAFRGPVAGEELSKPGTPYYGGSPAPDVPLAGFFASGEIGPVSGNSFVHGQSAAVALIRTPDS
;
A
#
# COMPACT_ATOMS: atom_id res chain seq x y z
N MET A 1 30.05 -16.30 26.08
CA MET A 1 30.20 -16.30 24.61
C MET A 1 29.30 -15.18 24.11
N GLN A 2 29.86 -14.02 23.76
CA GLN A 2 29.15 -12.92 23.13
C GLN A 2 28.84 -13.36 21.70
N ALA A 3 27.57 -13.65 21.40
CA ALA A 3 27.12 -13.77 20.00
C ALA A 3 27.49 -12.45 19.30
N SER A 4 28.19 -12.53 18.18
CA SER A 4 28.63 -11.33 17.45
C SER A 4 27.39 -10.50 17.09
N SER A 5 27.42 -9.22 17.32
CA SER A 5 26.32 -8.26 17.06
C SER A 5 25.79 -8.30 15.60
N SER A 6 26.51 -8.92 14.69
CA SER A 6 26.11 -9.13 13.29
C SER A 6 25.02 -10.19 13.09
N GLN A 7 24.75 -11.06 14.07
CA GLN A 7 23.74 -12.13 13.96
C GLN A 7 22.30 -11.66 14.25
N LEU A 8 22.14 -10.51 14.89
CA LEU A 8 20.83 -9.96 15.30
C LEU A 8 20.33 -8.81 14.40
N GLU A 9 21.01 -8.52 13.30
CA GLU A 9 20.65 -7.41 12.45
C GLU A 9 19.57 -7.78 11.41
N ILE A 10 18.48 -6.98 11.33
CA ILE A 10 17.52 -7.04 10.24
C ILE A 10 18.23 -6.70 8.93
N ARG A 11 18.13 -7.58 7.95
CA ARG A 11 18.67 -7.38 6.60
C ARG A 11 17.59 -7.60 5.56
N THR A 12 17.62 -6.77 4.55
CA THR A 12 16.69 -6.84 3.42
C THR A 12 17.47 -6.72 2.13
N ALA A 13 17.10 -7.54 1.15
CA ALA A 13 17.60 -7.40 -0.21
C ALA A 13 16.44 -7.47 -1.20
N VAL A 14 16.60 -6.82 -2.33
CA VAL A 14 15.61 -6.81 -3.41
C VAL A 14 16.30 -7.26 -4.70
N GLY A 15 15.65 -8.20 -5.37
CA GLY A 15 16.02 -8.63 -6.71
C GLY A 15 14.89 -8.43 -7.69
N VAL A 16 15.24 -8.11 -8.93
CA VAL A 16 14.26 -7.85 -9.99
C VAL A 16 14.74 -8.36 -11.35
N SER A 17 13.79 -8.77 -12.16
CA SER A 17 14.06 -9.07 -13.57
C SER A 17 12.87 -8.66 -14.43
N GLY A 18 13.14 -7.99 -15.53
CA GLY A 18 12.17 -7.67 -16.60
C GLY A 18 12.14 -8.70 -17.73
N ASN A 19 12.72 -9.88 -17.53
CA ASN A 19 12.73 -10.93 -18.56
C ASN A 19 11.33 -11.56 -18.70
N PRO A 20 10.79 -11.75 -19.93
CA PRO A 20 9.51 -12.40 -20.14
C PRO A 20 9.54 -13.91 -19.82
N ASP A 21 10.69 -14.56 -19.86
CA ASP A 21 10.83 -15.96 -19.42
C ASP A 21 10.77 -16.03 -17.90
N THR A 22 9.77 -16.71 -17.37
CA THR A 22 9.46 -16.77 -15.95
C THR A 22 10.56 -17.43 -15.13
N VAL A 23 11.15 -18.50 -15.61
CA VAL A 23 12.20 -19.22 -14.87
C VAL A 23 13.47 -18.39 -14.84
N HIS A 24 13.83 -17.75 -15.95
CA HIS A 24 14.95 -16.85 -16.03
C HIS A 24 14.75 -15.62 -15.12
N ALA A 25 13.57 -14.99 -15.17
CA ALA A 25 13.24 -13.84 -14.34
C ALA A 25 13.36 -14.18 -12.86
N ALA A 26 12.76 -15.28 -12.44
CA ALA A 26 12.83 -15.76 -11.06
C ALA A 26 14.26 -16.03 -10.60
N ARG A 27 15.06 -16.71 -11.44
CA ARG A 27 16.45 -17.02 -11.14
C ARG A 27 17.27 -15.74 -10.92
N THR A 28 17.21 -14.80 -11.88
CA THR A 28 17.94 -13.53 -11.79
C THR A 28 17.56 -12.73 -10.54
N ALA A 29 16.25 -12.61 -10.26
CA ALA A 29 15.80 -11.91 -9.04
C ALA A 29 16.28 -12.60 -7.76
N CYS A 30 16.29 -13.93 -7.71
CA CYS A 30 16.81 -14.68 -6.56
C CYS A 30 18.33 -14.48 -6.38
N GLU A 31 19.11 -14.52 -7.45
CA GLU A 31 20.55 -14.29 -7.42
C GLU A 31 20.90 -12.91 -6.85
N GLN A 32 20.19 -11.86 -7.28
CA GLN A 32 20.33 -10.51 -6.72
C GLN A 32 19.97 -10.43 -5.24
N CYS A 33 18.92 -11.13 -4.79
CA CYS A 33 18.58 -11.19 -3.37
C CYS A 33 19.69 -11.86 -2.54
N VAL A 34 20.26 -12.96 -3.01
CA VAL A 34 21.36 -13.65 -2.33
C VAL A 34 22.60 -12.76 -2.25
N GLU A 35 22.96 -12.09 -3.36
CA GLU A 35 24.08 -11.15 -3.41
C GLU A 35 23.85 -9.97 -2.45
N GLY A 36 22.65 -9.35 -2.48
CA GLY A 36 22.30 -8.21 -1.62
C GLY A 36 22.27 -8.55 -0.11
N LEU A 37 22.05 -9.83 0.25
CA LEU A 37 22.17 -10.30 1.64
C LEU A 37 23.60 -10.66 2.04
N GLY A 38 24.55 -10.58 1.11
CA GLY A 38 25.96 -10.87 1.36
C GLY A 38 26.33 -12.35 1.21
N GLY A 39 25.61 -13.09 0.37
CA GLY A 39 25.78 -14.52 0.11
C GLY A 39 24.62 -15.36 0.64
N GLN A 40 24.84 -16.70 0.70
CA GLN A 40 23.80 -17.59 1.26
C GLN A 40 23.58 -17.28 2.74
N SER A 41 22.40 -16.75 3.05
CA SER A 41 21.94 -16.50 4.41
C SER A 41 20.55 -17.09 4.59
N GLU A 42 20.19 -17.39 5.83
CA GLU A 42 18.80 -17.79 6.14
C GLU A 42 17.85 -16.65 5.74
N ILE A 43 16.82 -16.98 4.97
CA ILE A 43 15.75 -16.05 4.57
C ILE A 43 14.51 -16.43 5.35
N ASP A 44 14.06 -15.53 6.22
CA ASP A 44 12.90 -15.79 7.05
C ASP A 44 11.60 -15.54 6.27
N LEU A 45 11.57 -14.52 5.40
CA LEU A 45 10.40 -14.16 4.60
C LEU A 45 10.82 -13.70 3.20
N ALA A 46 10.15 -14.22 2.17
CA ALA A 46 10.20 -13.71 0.81
C ALA A 46 8.85 -13.13 0.40
N LEU A 47 8.86 -11.87 -0.06
CA LEU A 47 7.71 -11.19 -0.65
C LEU A 47 7.90 -11.18 -2.16
N VAL A 48 6.89 -11.65 -2.90
CA VAL A 48 7.00 -11.84 -4.35
C VAL A 48 5.93 -11.04 -5.08
N PHE A 49 6.36 -10.18 -6.00
CA PHE A 49 5.51 -9.38 -6.88
C PHE A 49 5.79 -9.75 -8.33
N PHE A 50 4.76 -10.01 -9.11
CA PHE A 50 4.95 -10.44 -10.49
C PHE A 50 3.87 -9.88 -11.41
N SER A 51 4.28 -9.54 -12.63
CA SER A 51 3.40 -8.96 -13.64
C SER A 51 2.53 -10.04 -14.33
N PRO A 52 1.47 -9.65 -15.06
CA PRO A 52 0.57 -10.57 -15.75
C PRO A 52 1.27 -11.53 -16.72
N HIS A 53 2.43 -11.14 -17.25
CA HIS A 53 3.24 -11.96 -18.17
C HIS A 53 3.66 -13.30 -17.55
N HIS A 54 3.67 -13.42 -16.23
CA HIS A 54 4.09 -14.62 -15.51
C HIS A 54 2.92 -15.43 -14.94
N LEU A 55 1.65 -15.00 -15.12
CA LEU A 55 0.47 -15.68 -14.57
C LEU A 55 0.31 -17.13 -15.06
N THR A 56 0.58 -17.40 -16.32
CA THR A 56 0.45 -18.76 -16.90
C THR A 56 1.52 -19.70 -16.38
N SER A 57 2.64 -19.16 -15.91
CA SER A 57 3.80 -19.92 -15.42
C SER A 57 4.05 -19.71 -13.92
N VAL A 58 3.03 -19.28 -13.17
CA VAL A 58 3.14 -18.93 -11.76
C VAL A 58 3.63 -20.08 -10.88
N SER A 59 3.31 -21.34 -11.23
CA SER A 59 3.82 -22.53 -10.53
C SER A 59 5.33 -22.69 -10.72
N GLN A 60 5.85 -22.38 -11.92
CA GLN A 60 7.29 -22.42 -12.19
C GLN A 60 8.02 -21.29 -11.45
N LEU A 61 7.38 -20.12 -11.34
CA LEU A 61 7.87 -19.00 -10.55
C LEU A 61 8.05 -19.42 -9.09
N SER A 62 7.00 -19.94 -8.45
CA SER A 62 7.02 -20.42 -7.07
C SER A 62 8.10 -21.49 -6.85
N ALA A 63 8.13 -22.53 -7.66
CA ALA A 63 9.10 -23.60 -7.56
C ALA A 63 10.56 -23.13 -7.70
N THR A 64 10.80 -22.15 -8.59
CA THR A 64 12.14 -21.59 -8.78
C THR A 64 12.59 -20.79 -7.57
N ILE A 65 11.71 -19.93 -7.01
CA ILE A 65 11.99 -19.16 -5.79
C ILE A 65 12.29 -20.09 -4.61
N ARG A 66 11.45 -21.10 -4.39
CA ARG A 66 11.65 -22.08 -3.33
C ARG A 66 13.01 -22.79 -3.42
N ARG A 67 13.36 -23.25 -4.61
CA ARG A 67 14.64 -23.96 -4.83
C ARG A 67 15.86 -23.05 -4.68
N ARG A 68 15.76 -21.76 -5.07
CA ARG A 68 16.92 -20.85 -5.09
C ARG A 68 17.14 -20.10 -3.81
N LEU A 69 16.06 -19.65 -3.14
CA LEU A 69 16.15 -18.87 -1.91
C LEU A 69 15.89 -19.71 -0.65
N SER A 70 15.18 -20.84 -0.76
CA SER A 70 14.77 -21.68 0.37
C SER A 70 14.21 -20.87 1.56
N PRO A 71 13.32 -19.91 1.35
CA PRO A 71 12.83 -19.05 2.43
C PRO A 71 11.92 -19.87 3.36
N ARG A 72 11.91 -19.51 4.66
CA ARG A 72 11.00 -20.14 5.64
C ARG A 72 9.54 -19.87 5.28
N HIS A 73 9.24 -18.62 4.88
CA HIS A 73 7.89 -18.19 4.49
C HIS A 73 7.92 -17.45 3.17
N VAL A 74 6.87 -17.65 2.37
CA VAL A 74 6.65 -16.94 1.11
C VAL A 74 5.21 -16.47 1.05
N ILE A 75 5.01 -15.19 0.76
CA ILE A 75 3.74 -14.65 0.27
C ILE A 75 3.98 -13.78 -0.95
N GLY A 76 2.97 -13.64 -1.79
CA GLY A 76 3.13 -12.80 -2.97
C GLY A 76 1.82 -12.51 -3.69
N VAL A 77 1.89 -11.62 -4.69
CA VAL A 77 0.73 -11.14 -5.40
C VAL A 77 1.06 -10.82 -6.86
N GLY A 78 0.16 -11.22 -7.75
CA GLY A 78 0.15 -10.79 -9.14
C GLY A 78 -0.38 -9.38 -9.29
N ALA A 79 0.33 -8.53 -10.03
CA ALA A 79 0.02 -7.12 -10.16
C ALA A 79 0.19 -6.62 -11.61
N GLU A 80 -0.52 -5.57 -12.01
CA GLU A 80 -0.38 -4.95 -13.35
C GLU A 80 1.07 -4.52 -13.62
N SER A 81 1.78 -4.09 -12.59
CA SER A 81 3.14 -3.56 -12.65
C SER A 81 3.87 -3.84 -11.34
N VAL A 82 5.19 -3.99 -11.39
CA VAL A 82 6.01 -4.26 -10.20
C VAL A 82 7.07 -3.19 -9.98
N ILE A 83 7.56 -3.09 -8.75
CA ILE A 83 8.50 -2.05 -8.31
C ILE A 83 9.73 -2.71 -7.69
N ALA A 84 10.91 -2.22 -8.04
CA ALA A 84 12.17 -2.59 -7.38
C ALA A 84 13.18 -1.44 -7.42
N GLY A 85 13.76 -1.11 -6.28
CA GLY A 85 14.62 0.06 -6.13
C GLY A 85 13.89 1.32 -6.63
N SER A 86 14.58 2.17 -7.38
CA SER A 86 13.99 3.38 -7.95
C SER A 86 13.21 3.16 -9.26
N THR A 87 12.92 1.90 -9.64
CA THR A 87 12.35 1.57 -10.95
C THR A 87 10.95 0.96 -10.83
N GLU A 88 10.02 1.46 -11.62
CA GLU A 88 8.66 0.95 -11.81
C GLU A 88 8.58 0.24 -13.17
N TYR A 89 8.31 -1.05 -13.17
CA TYR A 89 8.12 -1.88 -14.37
C TYR A 89 6.65 -1.81 -14.79
N GLU A 90 6.26 -0.65 -15.31
CA GLU A 90 4.87 -0.40 -15.66
C GLU A 90 4.45 -1.14 -16.93
N ARG A 91 3.45 -2.03 -16.80
CA ARG A 91 2.87 -2.85 -17.89
C ARG A 91 3.91 -3.59 -18.73
N ALA A 92 4.99 -3.97 -18.09
CA ALA A 92 6.09 -4.70 -18.69
C ALA A 92 6.26 -6.04 -17.93
N PRO A 93 6.93 -7.02 -18.55
CA PRO A 93 7.35 -8.20 -17.79
C PRO A 93 8.13 -7.78 -16.55
N GLY A 94 7.85 -8.42 -15.42
CA GLY A 94 8.54 -8.09 -14.18
C GLY A 94 8.28 -9.10 -13.09
N VAL A 95 9.36 -9.53 -12.43
CA VAL A 95 9.36 -10.26 -11.17
C VAL A 95 10.22 -9.48 -10.20
N SER A 96 9.65 -9.04 -9.09
CA SER A 96 10.34 -8.35 -8.00
C SER A 96 10.22 -9.20 -6.73
N ILE A 97 11.33 -9.45 -6.06
CA ILE A 97 11.42 -10.26 -4.85
C ILE A 97 12.10 -9.44 -3.77
N MET A 98 11.48 -9.36 -2.59
CA MET A 98 12.12 -8.85 -1.39
C MET A 98 12.42 -10.03 -0.46
N ALA A 99 13.67 -10.27 -0.17
CA ALA A 99 14.14 -11.26 0.78
C ALA A 99 14.50 -10.58 2.10
N LEU A 100 13.95 -11.10 3.21
CA LEU A 100 14.13 -10.53 4.54
C LEU A 100 14.75 -11.57 5.47
N ARG A 101 15.77 -11.13 6.21
CA ARG A 101 16.28 -11.79 7.40
C ARG A 101 15.80 -11.01 8.62
N LEU A 102 15.03 -11.66 9.48
CA LEU A 102 14.28 -11.06 10.59
C LEU A 102 14.58 -11.81 11.91
N PRO A 103 15.81 -11.69 12.44
CA PRO A 103 16.20 -12.45 13.61
C PRO A 103 15.36 -12.07 14.84
N GLY A 104 14.82 -13.09 15.53
CA GLY A 104 13.99 -12.91 16.70
C GLY A 104 12.54 -12.46 16.42
N VAL A 105 12.19 -12.19 15.17
CA VAL A 105 10.81 -11.84 14.78
C VAL A 105 9.99 -13.11 14.61
N THR A 106 8.85 -13.17 15.25
CA THR A 106 7.85 -14.22 15.02
C THR A 106 7.06 -13.88 13.77
N ILE A 107 7.04 -14.83 12.84
CA ILE A 107 6.36 -14.70 11.54
C ILE A 107 5.19 -15.68 11.51
N LYS A 108 3.97 -15.17 11.37
CA LYS A 108 2.76 -16.00 11.28
C LYS A 108 2.06 -15.76 9.94
N PRO A 109 2.24 -16.63 8.94
CA PRO A 109 1.50 -16.57 7.70
C PRO A 109 0.08 -17.09 7.88
N PHE A 110 -0.89 -16.54 7.12
CA PHE A 110 -2.29 -16.93 7.16
C PHE A 110 -2.97 -16.72 5.79
N THR A 111 -4.13 -17.37 5.62
CA THR A 111 -5.04 -17.14 4.49
C THR A 111 -6.43 -16.76 5.00
N SER A 112 -7.21 -16.11 4.14
CA SER A 112 -8.60 -15.77 4.48
C SER A 112 -9.53 -16.97 4.65
N GLU A 113 -9.14 -18.15 4.19
CA GLU A 113 -9.88 -19.41 4.45
C GLU A 113 -9.92 -19.77 5.95
N GLN A 114 -8.95 -19.28 6.72
CA GLN A 114 -8.87 -19.48 8.16
C GLN A 114 -9.69 -18.46 8.96
N PHE A 115 -10.23 -17.42 8.29
CA PHE A 115 -10.96 -16.37 8.97
C PHE A 115 -12.35 -16.85 9.41
N PRO A 116 -12.80 -16.48 10.60
CA PRO A 116 -14.16 -16.74 11.04
C PRO A 116 -15.16 -15.94 10.20
N ALA A 117 -16.43 -16.26 10.34
CA ALA A 117 -17.49 -15.42 9.79
C ALA A 117 -17.43 -14.03 10.41
N SER A 118 -17.67 -12.99 9.58
CA SER A 118 -17.73 -11.60 10.05
C SER A 118 -19.15 -11.31 10.57
N ASP A 119 -19.41 -11.70 11.81
CA ASP A 119 -20.71 -11.59 12.49
C ASP A 119 -20.71 -10.62 13.69
N ASP A 120 -19.64 -9.88 13.87
CA ASP A 120 -19.39 -8.94 14.97
C ASP A 120 -19.36 -9.59 16.38
N SER A 121 -19.37 -10.93 16.49
CA SER A 121 -19.29 -11.64 17.76
C SER A 121 -17.90 -11.53 18.42
N ALA A 122 -17.88 -11.65 19.75
CA ALA A 122 -16.62 -11.71 20.49
C ALA A 122 -15.84 -12.99 20.18
N GLU A 123 -16.53 -14.08 19.86
CA GLU A 123 -15.93 -15.35 19.47
C GLU A 123 -15.22 -15.23 18.13
N SER A 124 -15.86 -14.69 17.10
CA SER A 124 -15.25 -14.44 15.79
C SER A 124 -14.06 -13.51 15.90
N LEU A 125 -14.15 -12.46 16.73
CA LEU A 125 -13.01 -11.58 16.99
C LEU A 125 -11.84 -12.31 17.66
N PHE A 126 -12.10 -13.19 18.61
CA PHE A 126 -11.09 -14.01 19.27
C PHE A 126 -10.41 -14.99 18.28
N MET A 127 -11.21 -15.66 17.46
CA MET A 127 -10.69 -16.55 16.40
C MET A 127 -9.82 -15.79 15.40
N LEU A 128 -10.26 -14.60 14.97
CA LEU A 128 -9.47 -13.76 14.05
C LEU A 128 -8.15 -13.33 14.68
N ARG A 129 -8.14 -12.97 15.97
CA ARG A 129 -6.91 -12.67 16.72
C ARG A 129 -5.94 -13.84 16.71
N ASP A 130 -6.46 -15.05 16.94
CA ASP A 130 -5.61 -16.24 16.88
C ASP A 130 -5.04 -16.44 15.49
N VAL A 131 -5.85 -16.38 14.44
CA VAL A 131 -5.39 -16.56 13.05
C VAL A 131 -4.26 -15.60 12.69
N ILE A 132 -4.42 -14.31 12.98
CA ILE A 132 -3.40 -13.30 12.65
C ILE A 132 -2.28 -13.23 13.71
N GLY A 133 -2.34 -14.01 14.80
CA GLY A 133 -1.35 -13.94 15.88
C GLY A 133 -1.32 -12.59 16.59
N ALA A 134 -2.49 -11.99 16.80
CA ALA A 134 -2.60 -10.69 17.46
C ALA A 134 -2.13 -10.79 18.92
N SER A 135 -1.16 -9.98 19.28
CA SER A 135 -0.56 -9.89 20.61
C SER A 135 -0.11 -8.44 20.86
N GLU A 136 0.34 -8.15 22.06
CA GLU A 136 0.95 -6.87 22.39
C GLU A 136 2.26 -6.63 21.62
N ASP A 137 2.93 -7.71 21.23
CA ASP A 137 4.17 -7.68 20.44
C ASP A 137 3.94 -7.63 18.94
N LEU A 138 2.69 -7.68 18.46
CA LEU A 138 2.39 -7.54 17.03
C LEU A 138 2.84 -6.16 16.55
N ARG A 139 3.61 -6.12 15.46
CA ARG A 139 4.12 -4.87 14.86
C ARG A 139 3.51 -4.58 13.51
N PHE A 140 3.24 -5.63 12.73
CA PHE A 140 2.85 -5.44 11.34
C PHE A 140 2.05 -6.63 10.83
N THR A 141 0.99 -6.36 10.08
CA THR A 141 0.22 -7.38 9.34
C THR A 141 0.18 -6.98 7.88
N LEU A 142 0.88 -7.74 7.03
CA LEU A 142 0.86 -7.57 5.59
C LEU A 142 -0.23 -8.44 4.98
N LEU A 143 -1.07 -7.84 4.11
CA LEU A 143 -2.22 -8.49 3.49
C LEU A 143 -2.25 -8.25 1.99
N PHE A 144 -2.29 -9.30 1.19
CA PHE A 144 -2.57 -9.24 -0.25
C PHE A 144 -3.91 -9.93 -0.50
N ALA A 145 -4.82 -9.27 -1.22
CA ALA A 145 -6.17 -9.77 -1.41
C ALA A 145 -6.60 -9.71 -2.88
N ASP A 146 -7.43 -10.67 -3.29
CA ASP A 146 -8.10 -10.60 -4.58
C ASP A 146 -9.32 -9.66 -4.47
N PRO A 147 -9.42 -8.62 -5.31
CA PRO A 147 -10.47 -7.60 -5.22
C PRO A 147 -11.88 -8.13 -5.51
N PHE A 148 -12.00 -9.31 -6.14
CA PHE A 148 -13.27 -9.85 -6.61
C PHE A 148 -13.92 -10.83 -5.64
N SER A 149 -13.19 -11.34 -4.66
CA SER A 149 -13.63 -12.49 -3.87
C SER A 149 -13.69 -12.26 -2.36
N ILE A 150 -13.24 -11.10 -1.87
CA ILE A 150 -13.24 -10.81 -0.43
C ILE A 150 -13.85 -9.43 -0.10
N PRO A 151 -14.78 -9.36 0.87
CA PRO A 151 -15.44 -8.12 1.24
C PRO A 151 -14.54 -7.26 2.17
N LEU A 152 -13.54 -6.58 1.61
CA LEU A 152 -12.58 -5.78 2.36
C LEU A 152 -13.21 -4.67 3.21
N VAL A 153 -14.38 -4.18 2.82
CA VAL A 153 -15.16 -3.18 3.58
C VAL A 153 -15.54 -3.69 4.97
N ARG A 154 -15.60 -5.00 5.17
CA ARG A 154 -15.81 -5.65 6.47
C ARG A 154 -14.50 -6.14 7.07
N LEU A 155 -13.68 -6.80 6.27
CA LEU A 155 -12.44 -7.42 6.74
C LEU A 155 -11.47 -6.40 7.37
N ILE A 156 -11.27 -5.24 6.75
CA ILE A 156 -10.30 -4.26 7.30
C ILE A 156 -10.74 -3.69 8.66
N PRO A 157 -12.01 -3.30 8.88
CA PRO A 157 -12.50 -3.00 10.23
C PRO A 157 -12.32 -4.15 11.24
N ASP A 158 -12.56 -5.41 10.83
CA ASP A 158 -12.38 -6.56 11.71
C ASP A 158 -10.92 -6.75 12.10
N LEU A 159 -9.99 -6.62 11.15
CA LEU A 159 -8.56 -6.65 11.41
C LEU A 159 -8.11 -5.49 12.33
N ASN A 160 -8.66 -4.28 12.16
CA ASN A 160 -8.39 -3.17 13.09
C ASN A 160 -8.87 -3.49 14.52
N ARG A 161 -10.05 -4.09 14.69
CA ARG A 161 -10.60 -4.51 15.99
C ARG A 161 -9.84 -5.69 16.60
N ALA A 162 -9.27 -6.56 15.78
CA ALA A 162 -8.49 -7.70 16.23
C ALA A 162 -7.15 -7.30 16.88
N ARG A 163 -6.63 -6.13 16.60
CA ARG A 163 -5.37 -5.62 17.16
C ARG A 163 -5.47 -5.49 18.69
N VAL A 164 -4.48 -6.01 19.40
CA VAL A 164 -4.38 -5.90 20.86
C VAL A 164 -3.68 -4.59 21.22
N GLY A 165 -4.30 -3.77 22.06
CA GLY A 165 -3.75 -2.46 22.46
C GLY A 165 -3.54 -1.49 21.30
N GLY A 166 -4.15 -1.74 20.13
CA GLY A 166 -3.90 -0.95 18.90
C GLY A 166 -2.57 -1.26 18.21
N ASN A 167 -1.80 -2.23 18.71
CA ASN A 167 -0.50 -2.62 18.16
C ASN A 167 -0.63 -3.38 16.84
N GLY A 168 0.38 -3.25 15.98
CA GLY A 168 0.39 -3.86 14.66
C GLY A 168 -0.54 -3.15 13.69
N LEU A 169 0.01 -2.45 12.71
CA LEU A 169 -0.79 -1.86 11.64
C LEU A 169 -1.04 -2.89 10.53
N VAL A 170 -2.19 -2.77 9.87
CA VAL A 170 -2.52 -3.56 8.69
C VAL A 170 -2.12 -2.78 7.45
N PHE A 171 -1.32 -3.39 6.59
CA PHE A 171 -0.78 -2.79 5.38
C PHE A 171 -0.89 -3.79 4.24
N GLY A 172 -0.97 -3.32 3.01
CA GLY A 172 -1.01 -4.23 1.88
C GLY A 172 -1.70 -3.64 0.66
N GLY A 173 -2.25 -4.53 -0.17
CA GLY A 173 -2.95 -4.09 -1.38
C GLY A 173 -3.64 -5.21 -2.13
N LEU A 174 -4.42 -4.79 -3.11
CA LEU A 174 -5.24 -5.66 -3.92
C LEU A 174 -4.50 -6.10 -5.18
N ALA A 175 -4.60 -7.38 -5.48
CA ALA A 175 -4.12 -7.94 -6.73
C ALA A 175 -4.67 -7.18 -7.93
N SER A 176 -3.86 -7.02 -8.95
CA SER A 176 -4.21 -6.22 -10.13
C SER A 176 -3.69 -6.81 -11.46
N ALA A 177 -3.20 -8.05 -11.42
CA ALA A 177 -2.71 -8.72 -12.63
C ALA A 177 -3.84 -9.06 -13.61
N ALA A 178 -5.07 -9.15 -13.15
CA ALA A 178 -6.24 -9.44 -13.98
C ALA A 178 -7.42 -8.53 -13.62
N ALA A 179 -8.30 -8.32 -14.60
CA ALA A 179 -9.49 -7.46 -14.45
C ALA A 179 -10.78 -8.27 -14.22
N THR A 180 -10.70 -9.59 -14.07
CA THR A 180 -11.85 -10.49 -13.93
C THR A 180 -11.67 -11.44 -12.74
N PRO A 181 -12.79 -11.88 -12.11
CA PRO A 181 -12.73 -12.88 -11.04
C PRO A 181 -11.98 -14.14 -11.44
N GLY A 182 -11.16 -14.68 -10.53
CA GLY A 182 -10.37 -15.89 -10.75
C GLY A 182 -9.13 -15.71 -11.63
N GLY A 183 -8.91 -14.52 -12.22
CA GLY A 183 -7.76 -14.22 -13.06
C GLY A 183 -6.49 -13.87 -12.29
N ASN A 184 -6.61 -13.44 -11.05
CA ASN A 184 -5.45 -13.12 -10.20
C ASN A 184 -4.79 -14.37 -9.63
N ALA A 185 -3.56 -14.21 -9.14
CA ALA A 185 -2.85 -15.25 -8.39
C ALA A 185 -2.12 -14.62 -7.20
N LEU A 186 -2.26 -15.27 -6.05
CA LEU A 186 -1.56 -14.95 -4.81
C LEU A 186 -0.67 -16.15 -4.44
N PHE A 187 0.47 -15.89 -3.81
CA PHE A 187 1.31 -16.94 -3.22
C PHE A 187 1.07 -17.03 -1.72
N TYR A 188 0.85 -18.23 -1.25
CA TYR A 188 0.85 -18.58 0.15
C TYR A 188 1.67 -19.85 0.34
N GLN A 189 2.87 -19.69 0.87
CA GLN A 189 3.83 -20.78 1.01
C GLN A 189 4.06 -21.50 -0.34
N ASP A 190 3.71 -22.78 -0.46
CA ASP A 190 3.85 -23.57 -1.69
C ASP A 190 2.58 -23.56 -2.56
N MET A 191 1.52 -22.88 -2.10
CA MET A 191 0.23 -22.86 -2.77
C MET A 191 0.05 -21.59 -3.61
N ILE A 192 -0.70 -21.75 -4.69
CA ILE A 192 -1.20 -20.64 -5.52
C ILE A 192 -2.69 -20.50 -5.22
N VAL A 193 -3.05 -19.33 -4.70
CA VAL A 193 -4.41 -18.99 -4.30
C VAL A 193 -5.03 -18.07 -5.35
N LYS A 194 -6.23 -18.36 -5.82
CA LYS A 194 -6.93 -17.61 -6.88
C LYS A 194 -8.04 -16.70 -6.37
N SER A 195 -8.36 -16.78 -5.08
CA SER A 195 -9.44 -16.03 -4.43
C SER A 195 -9.09 -15.76 -2.97
N GLY A 196 -9.79 -14.82 -2.34
CA GLY A 196 -9.59 -14.50 -0.94
C GLY A 196 -8.37 -13.61 -0.70
N ALA A 197 -7.68 -13.84 0.40
CA ALA A 197 -6.49 -13.09 0.78
C ALA A 197 -5.42 -13.99 1.39
N VAL A 198 -4.18 -13.57 1.25
CA VAL A 198 -3.01 -14.15 1.92
C VAL A 198 -2.30 -13.07 2.71
N GLY A 199 -1.74 -13.41 3.85
CA GLY A 199 -1.06 -12.43 4.68
C GLY A 199 0.01 -13.04 5.55
N VAL A 200 0.74 -12.14 6.21
CA VAL A 200 1.74 -12.49 7.22
C VAL A 200 1.75 -11.44 8.31
N SER A 201 1.73 -11.89 9.54
CA SER A 201 1.91 -11.05 10.72
C SER A 201 3.33 -11.17 11.24
N LEU A 202 3.89 -10.04 11.67
CA LEU A 202 5.24 -9.92 12.22
C LEU A 202 5.16 -9.37 13.64
N ALA A 203 5.72 -10.10 14.62
CA ALA A 203 5.74 -9.73 16.02
C ALA A 203 7.15 -9.81 16.61
N GLY A 204 7.47 -8.99 17.61
CA GLY A 204 8.75 -8.99 18.29
C GLY A 204 9.66 -7.81 17.92
N PRO A 205 11.01 -7.99 17.85
CA PRO A 205 11.98 -6.90 17.73
C PRO A 205 12.03 -6.29 16.30
N LEU A 206 10.93 -5.67 15.92
CA LEU A 206 10.73 -5.03 14.62
C LEU A 206 9.99 -3.70 14.83
N ARG A 207 10.36 -2.67 14.08
CA ARG A 207 9.56 -1.46 13.92
C ARG A 207 9.16 -1.31 12.46
N VAL A 208 7.88 -1.05 12.21
CA VAL A 208 7.38 -0.70 10.89
C VAL A 208 6.57 0.58 10.98
N ASP A 209 7.01 1.60 10.27
CA ASP A 209 6.25 2.83 10.09
C ASP A 209 5.60 2.80 8.71
N ALA A 210 4.36 3.26 8.61
CA ALA A 210 3.68 3.33 7.32
C ALA A 210 3.03 4.69 7.12
N VAL A 211 3.07 5.16 5.88
CA VAL A 211 2.46 6.40 5.43
C VAL A 211 1.60 6.14 4.19
N VAL A 212 0.52 6.90 4.04
CA VAL A 212 -0.39 6.82 2.89
C VAL A 212 -0.59 8.20 2.29
N SER A 213 -0.02 8.43 1.12
CA SER A 213 -0.26 9.63 0.33
C SER A 213 -1.50 9.43 -0.53
N GLN A 214 -2.57 10.17 -0.24
CA GLN A 214 -3.85 10.03 -0.94
C GLN A 214 -3.92 10.82 -2.25
N GLY A 215 -2.95 11.70 -2.52
CA GLY A 215 -2.75 12.36 -3.81
C GLY A 215 -3.89 13.25 -4.29
N CYS A 216 -4.69 13.78 -3.36
CA CYS A 216 -5.84 14.60 -3.67
C CYS A 216 -5.78 15.97 -3.00
N LYS A 217 -6.26 17.00 -3.70
CA LYS A 217 -6.33 18.38 -3.22
C LYS A 217 -7.76 18.73 -2.82
N PRO A 218 -8.01 19.27 -1.61
CA PRO A 218 -9.34 19.73 -1.21
C PRO A 218 -9.72 21.01 -1.94
N PHE A 219 -11.03 21.19 -2.18
CA PHE A 219 -11.61 22.44 -2.64
C PHE A 219 -12.99 22.67 -2.01
N GLY A 220 -13.49 23.89 -2.07
CA GLY A 220 -14.75 24.27 -1.44
C GLY A 220 -14.76 24.12 0.10
N SER A 221 -15.92 24.34 0.67
CA SER A 221 -16.19 24.19 2.11
C SER A 221 -16.46 22.74 2.52
N THR A 222 -16.49 22.49 3.82
CA THR A 222 -17.01 21.23 4.38
C THR A 222 -18.54 21.21 4.36
N HIS A 223 -19.11 20.04 4.20
CA HIS A 223 -20.55 19.80 4.21
C HIS A 223 -20.88 18.66 5.18
N ILE A 224 -22.10 18.71 5.74
CA ILE A 224 -22.64 17.61 6.54
C ILE A 224 -23.63 16.83 5.70
N ILE A 225 -23.55 15.51 5.71
CA ILE A 225 -24.52 14.63 5.05
C ILE A 225 -25.82 14.68 5.86
N THR A 226 -26.89 15.22 5.28
CA THR A 226 -28.19 15.33 5.94
C THR A 226 -29.19 14.25 5.50
N ARG A 227 -28.97 13.65 4.29
CA ARG A 227 -29.77 12.50 3.81
C ARG A 227 -28.91 11.59 2.92
N CYS A 228 -28.90 10.29 3.26
CA CYS A 228 -28.18 9.27 2.49
C CYS A 228 -28.87 7.90 2.60
N LYS A 229 -28.48 6.97 1.68
CA LYS A 229 -28.83 5.55 1.74
C LYS A 229 -27.74 4.71 1.07
N GLY A 230 -27.12 3.82 1.85
CA GLY A 230 -26.01 3.01 1.35
C GLY A 230 -24.82 3.88 0.94
N ASN A 231 -24.49 3.89 -0.35
CA ASN A 231 -23.44 4.70 -0.94
C ASN A 231 -23.93 5.96 -1.68
N LEU A 232 -25.25 6.25 -1.58
CA LEU A 232 -25.88 7.42 -2.20
C LEU A 232 -26.03 8.54 -1.17
N ILE A 233 -25.55 9.72 -1.52
CA ILE A 233 -25.75 10.97 -0.79
C ILE A 233 -26.80 11.78 -1.54
N PHE A 234 -27.96 12.01 -0.92
CA PHE A 234 -29.06 12.78 -1.48
C PHE A 234 -28.98 14.26 -1.11
N GLU A 235 -28.53 14.56 0.13
CA GLU A 235 -28.47 15.93 0.63
C GLU A 235 -27.20 16.22 1.41
N LEU A 236 -26.66 17.41 1.17
CA LEU A 236 -25.54 18.02 1.86
C LEU A 236 -25.99 19.37 2.44
N GLY A 237 -26.02 19.47 3.79
CA GLY A 237 -26.46 20.68 4.48
C GLY A 237 -27.92 21.07 4.15
N GLY A 238 -28.81 20.10 3.94
CA GLY A 238 -30.21 20.32 3.60
C GLY A 238 -30.49 20.68 2.14
N LYS A 239 -29.46 20.70 1.26
CA LYS A 239 -29.61 20.94 -0.18
C LYS A 239 -29.34 19.65 -0.97
N PRO A 240 -29.92 19.48 -2.18
CA PRO A 240 -29.57 18.38 -3.06
C PRO A 240 -28.06 18.26 -3.24
N ALA A 241 -27.50 17.05 -3.12
CA ALA A 241 -26.06 16.84 -3.16
C ALA A 241 -25.41 17.33 -4.47
N ILE A 242 -26.09 17.15 -5.60
CA ILE A 242 -25.64 17.65 -6.90
C ILE A 242 -25.52 19.18 -6.89
N GLU A 243 -26.51 19.87 -6.33
CA GLU A 243 -26.51 21.33 -6.22
C GLU A 243 -25.36 21.84 -5.36
N ALA A 244 -25.15 21.23 -4.19
CA ALA A 244 -24.05 21.58 -3.30
C ALA A 244 -22.67 21.41 -3.97
N VAL A 245 -22.50 20.33 -4.73
CA VAL A 245 -21.27 20.08 -5.52
C VAL A 245 -21.12 21.10 -6.65
N GLN A 246 -22.19 21.40 -7.39
CA GLN A 246 -22.16 22.41 -8.47
C GLN A 246 -21.81 23.79 -7.94
N ASN A 247 -22.39 24.19 -6.81
CA ASN A 247 -22.08 25.48 -6.17
C ASN A 247 -20.61 25.56 -5.78
N SER A 248 -20.07 24.52 -5.14
CA SER A 248 -18.65 24.46 -4.77
C SER A 248 -17.71 24.48 -5.99
N LEU A 249 -18.12 23.89 -7.11
CA LEU A 249 -17.37 23.96 -8.37
C LEU A 249 -17.45 25.35 -9.01
N ASN A 250 -18.61 26.02 -8.95
CA ASN A 250 -18.79 27.35 -9.52
C ASN A 250 -17.97 28.41 -8.77
N GLU A 251 -17.80 28.25 -7.44
CA GLU A 251 -16.94 29.11 -6.62
C GLU A 251 -15.47 29.06 -7.04
N GLN A 252 -15.04 28.02 -7.77
CA GLN A 252 -13.65 27.87 -8.24
C GLN A 252 -13.34 28.63 -9.55
N GLY A 253 -14.32 29.26 -10.17
CA GLY A 253 -14.14 30.05 -11.41
C GLY A 253 -13.44 29.25 -12.51
N ASP A 254 -12.37 29.81 -13.10
CA ASP A 254 -11.61 29.20 -14.20
C ASP A 254 -10.93 27.86 -13.83
N ALA A 255 -10.73 27.58 -12.53
CA ALA A 255 -10.16 26.30 -12.08
C ALA A 255 -11.12 25.12 -12.25
N ARG A 256 -12.44 25.36 -12.42
CA ARG A 256 -13.48 24.32 -12.52
C ARG A 256 -13.15 23.23 -13.54
N HIS A 257 -12.72 23.60 -14.74
CA HIS A 257 -12.39 22.60 -15.79
C HIS A 257 -11.24 21.70 -15.39
N ARG A 258 -10.20 22.25 -14.73
CA ARG A 258 -9.05 21.47 -14.24
C ARG A 258 -9.47 20.51 -13.12
N LEU A 259 -10.33 20.96 -12.20
CA LEU A 259 -10.84 20.12 -11.12
C LEU A 259 -11.65 18.93 -11.64
N LEU A 260 -12.52 19.17 -12.63
CA LEU A 260 -13.31 18.10 -13.25
C LEU A 260 -12.44 17.11 -14.05
N ALA A 261 -11.39 17.59 -14.72
CA ALA A 261 -10.44 16.72 -15.43
C ALA A 261 -9.69 15.78 -14.49
N GLY A 262 -9.38 16.20 -13.27
CA GLY A 262 -8.77 15.36 -12.22
C GLY A 262 -9.74 14.31 -11.62
N GLY A 263 -11.04 14.47 -11.87
CA GLY A 263 -12.09 13.66 -11.27
C GLY A 263 -12.56 14.22 -9.92
N LEU A 264 -13.79 13.90 -9.56
CA LEU A 264 -14.42 14.33 -8.31
C LEU A 264 -14.29 13.26 -7.24
N PHE A 265 -13.83 13.67 -6.07
CA PHE A 265 -13.71 12.83 -4.89
C PHE A 265 -14.36 13.50 -3.68
N ILE A 266 -14.70 12.68 -2.72
CA ILE A 266 -15.20 13.10 -1.40
C ILE A 266 -14.22 12.60 -0.35
N GLY A 267 -13.71 13.51 0.45
CA GLY A 267 -13.03 13.18 1.69
C GLY A 267 -14.07 13.12 2.81
N ARG A 268 -14.23 11.94 3.41
CA ARG A 268 -15.06 11.72 4.59
C ARG A 268 -14.17 11.88 5.83
N VAL A 269 -14.60 12.69 6.78
CA VAL A 269 -13.87 12.86 8.05
C VAL A 269 -13.82 11.50 8.79
N ILE A 270 -12.66 11.17 9.35
CA ILE A 270 -12.44 9.93 10.10
C ILE A 270 -12.87 10.11 11.56
N ASP A 271 -12.52 11.25 12.17
CA ASP A 271 -12.83 11.61 13.55
C ASP A 271 -13.63 12.92 13.60
N GLU A 272 -14.95 12.80 13.81
CA GLU A 272 -15.89 13.93 13.85
C GLU A 272 -15.73 14.81 15.11
N TYR A 273 -14.97 14.38 16.12
CA TYR A 273 -14.77 15.12 17.35
C TYR A 273 -13.67 16.19 17.26
N LYS A 274 -12.91 16.20 16.18
CA LYS A 274 -11.89 17.24 15.95
C LYS A 274 -12.54 18.58 15.62
N SER A 275 -12.02 19.65 16.22
CA SER A 275 -12.47 21.02 15.95
C SER A 275 -11.98 21.59 14.61
N ARG A 276 -10.91 21.03 14.05
CA ARG A 276 -10.32 21.41 12.76
C ARG A 276 -9.84 20.16 12.03
N PHE A 277 -10.03 20.13 10.72
CA PHE A 277 -9.64 19.00 9.88
C PHE A 277 -8.45 19.37 9.01
N GLY A 278 -7.35 18.65 9.18
CA GLY A 278 -6.19 18.67 8.30
C GLY A 278 -6.31 17.65 7.15
N ARG A 279 -5.25 17.50 6.38
CA ARG A 279 -5.21 16.58 5.23
C ARG A 279 -5.42 15.12 5.64
N ASP A 280 -4.79 14.69 6.72
CA ASP A 280 -4.80 13.30 7.21
C ASP A 280 -6.08 12.92 7.98
N ASP A 281 -7.03 13.85 8.10
CA ASP A 281 -8.29 13.59 8.77
C ASP A 281 -9.40 13.09 7.83
N PHE A 282 -9.09 13.04 6.53
CA PHE A 282 -10.05 12.63 5.51
C PHE A 282 -9.70 11.28 4.88
N LEU A 283 -10.71 10.44 4.74
CA LEU A 283 -10.66 9.24 3.93
C LEU A 283 -11.25 9.54 2.55
N ILE A 284 -10.39 9.53 1.53
CA ILE A 284 -10.77 9.94 0.17
C ILE A 284 -11.50 8.82 -0.55
N ARG A 285 -12.63 9.15 -1.16
CA ARG A 285 -13.50 8.24 -1.91
C ARG A 285 -13.90 8.84 -3.27
N LYS A 286 -13.82 8.02 -4.30
CA LYS A 286 -14.20 8.44 -5.65
C LYS A 286 -15.71 8.62 -5.74
N VAL A 287 -16.17 9.70 -6.39
CA VAL A 287 -17.55 9.82 -6.89
C VAL A 287 -17.67 8.92 -8.11
N ILE A 288 -18.51 7.88 -8.01
CA ILE A 288 -18.67 6.83 -9.03
C ILE A 288 -19.88 7.03 -9.92
N GLY A 289 -20.75 7.99 -9.60
CA GLY A 289 -21.91 8.31 -10.40
C GLY A 289 -22.75 9.45 -9.83
N VAL A 290 -23.68 9.90 -10.64
CA VAL A 290 -24.68 10.91 -10.28
C VAL A 290 -26.08 10.41 -10.66
N ARG A 291 -27.10 10.79 -9.91
CA ARG A 291 -28.51 10.55 -10.19
C ARG A 291 -29.25 11.87 -10.24
N PRO A 292 -29.31 12.51 -11.41
CA PRO A 292 -29.87 13.86 -11.54
C PRO A 292 -31.33 13.95 -11.07
N GLU A 293 -32.14 12.97 -11.40
CA GLU A 293 -33.58 12.89 -11.00
C GLU A 293 -33.78 12.93 -9.47
N GLU A 294 -32.81 12.37 -8.71
CA GLU A 294 -32.86 12.30 -7.26
C GLU A 294 -32.01 13.40 -6.59
N GLY A 295 -31.30 14.22 -7.39
CA GLY A 295 -30.33 15.21 -6.89
C GLY A 295 -29.13 14.59 -6.16
N ALA A 296 -28.85 13.29 -6.39
CA ALA A 296 -27.96 12.48 -5.58
C ALA A 296 -26.62 12.17 -6.27
N ILE A 297 -25.58 11.96 -5.47
CA ILE A 297 -24.28 11.45 -5.90
C ILE A 297 -23.99 10.09 -5.28
N ALA A 298 -23.32 9.22 -6.04
CA ALA A 298 -22.86 7.91 -5.56
C ALA A 298 -21.36 7.95 -5.32
N ILE A 299 -20.89 7.40 -4.19
CA ILE A 299 -19.50 7.30 -3.86
C ILE A 299 -19.04 5.85 -3.66
N ALA A 300 -17.73 5.61 -3.73
CA ALA A 300 -17.15 4.27 -3.53
C ALA A 300 -16.98 3.94 -2.03
N ASP A 301 -18.01 4.18 -1.21
CA ASP A 301 -18.04 3.85 0.22
C ASP A 301 -19.49 3.94 0.74
N PHE A 302 -19.73 3.34 1.92
CA PHE A 302 -20.98 3.55 2.65
C PHE A 302 -20.92 4.82 3.48
N VAL A 303 -22.04 5.55 3.51
CA VAL A 303 -22.16 6.81 4.24
C VAL A 303 -23.32 6.80 5.23
N ARG A 304 -23.26 7.69 6.21
CA ARG A 304 -24.28 7.88 7.24
C ARG A 304 -24.60 9.36 7.39
N VAL A 305 -25.84 9.64 7.78
CA VAL A 305 -26.27 10.99 8.17
C VAL A 305 -25.42 11.49 9.35
N GLY A 306 -25.07 12.76 9.32
CA GLY A 306 -24.23 13.42 10.33
C GLY A 306 -22.73 13.40 10.02
N GLN A 307 -22.29 12.65 9.01
CA GLN A 307 -20.89 12.64 8.61
C GLN A 307 -20.51 13.95 7.92
N THR A 308 -19.33 14.45 8.28
CA THR A 308 -18.69 15.61 7.64
C THR A 308 -17.88 15.17 6.44
N ILE A 309 -18.08 15.85 5.33
CA ILE A 309 -17.34 15.62 4.09
C ILE A 309 -16.75 16.91 3.54
N ARG A 310 -15.74 16.76 2.70
CA ARG A 310 -15.20 17.84 1.84
C ARG A 310 -14.97 17.31 0.44
N LEU A 311 -15.03 18.22 -0.55
CA LEU A 311 -14.77 17.87 -1.94
C LEU A 311 -13.26 17.87 -2.22
N PHE A 312 -12.83 16.95 -3.05
CA PHE A 312 -11.44 16.79 -3.47
C PHE A 312 -11.36 16.54 -4.97
N THR A 313 -10.23 16.93 -5.54
CA THR A 313 -9.84 16.57 -6.90
C THR A 313 -8.47 15.92 -6.90
N ARG A 314 -8.20 15.12 -7.90
CA ARG A 314 -6.88 14.52 -8.11
C ARG A 314 -5.96 15.58 -8.73
N ASP A 315 -4.75 15.70 -8.18
CA ASP A 315 -3.75 16.65 -8.62
C ASP A 315 -2.35 16.03 -8.49
N ALA A 316 -1.61 15.95 -9.59
CA ALA A 316 -0.29 15.33 -9.61
C ALA A 316 0.73 16.09 -8.75
N VAL A 317 0.65 17.43 -8.75
CA VAL A 317 1.54 18.27 -7.93
C VAL A 317 1.26 18.06 -6.45
N ALA A 318 -0.04 18.08 -6.08
CA ALA A 318 -0.44 17.81 -4.70
C ALA A 318 -0.06 16.41 -4.23
N ALA A 319 -0.06 15.42 -5.14
CA ALA A 319 0.34 14.04 -4.84
C ALA A 319 1.86 13.91 -4.62
N ASP A 320 2.67 14.63 -5.39
CA ASP A 320 4.12 14.70 -5.22
C ASP A 320 4.47 15.37 -3.89
N GLU A 321 3.91 16.56 -3.65
CA GLU A 321 4.12 17.30 -2.39
C GLU A 321 3.70 16.49 -1.16
N ASP A 322 2.56 15.81 -1.22
CA ASP A 322 2.02 15.02 -0.12
C ASP A 322 2.93 13.84 0.21
N LEU A 323 3.33 13.07 -0.81
CA LEU A 323 4.28 11.96 -0.63
C LEU A 323 5.62 12.47 -0.08
N GLY A 324 6.14 13.56 -0.62
CA GLY A 324 7.37 14.19 -0.16
C GLY A 324 7.33 14.58 1.31
N MET A 325 6.29 15.30 1.73
CA MET A 325 6.11 15.72 3.15
C MET A 325 6.01 14.52 4.10
N LEU A 326 5.26 13.47 3.73
CA LEU A 326 5.11 12.27 4.55
C LEU A 326 6.45 11.53 4.69
N LEU A 327 7.22 11.43 3.61
CA LEU A 327 8.54 10.81 3.64
C LEU A 327 9.55 11.64 4.42
N ASP A 328 9.48 12.98 4.35
CA ASP A 328 10.37 13.88 5.11
C ASP A 328 10.19 13.72 6.62
N GLN A 329 8.97 13.54 7.09
CA GLN A 329 8.70 13.22 8.50
C GLN A 329 9.38 11.93 8.94
N GLN A 330 9.48 10.95 8.04
CA GLN A 330 10.10 9.66 8.32
C GLN A 330 11.63 9.71 8.41
N LYS A 331 12.27 10.81 7.95
CA LYS A 331 13.72 11.03 8.11
C LYS A 331 14.14 11.36 9.54
N LEU A 332 13.17 11.70 10.41
CA LEU A 332 13.43 11.94 11.85
C LEU A 332 13.79 10.65 12.60
N TYR A 333 13.54 9.50 12.01
CA TYR A 333 13.82 8.18 12.58
C TYR A 333 15.04 7.54 11.94
N SER A 334 15.47 6.40 12.48
CA SER A 334 16.58 5.61 11.93
C SER A 334 16.34 5.24 10.47
N LYS A 335 17.41 5.15 9.66
CA LYS A 335 17.32 4.77 8.24
C LYS A 335 16.63 3.41 8.09
N PRO A 336 15.62 3.26 7.22
CA PRO A 336 14.97 1.99 6.98
C PRO A 336 15.94 0.93 6.47
N LYS A 337 15.78 -0.30 6.92
CA LYS A 337 16.49 -1.49 6.42
C LYS A 337 15.84 -2.04 5.15
N GLY A 338 14.59 -1.68 4.89
CA GLY A 338 13.83 -2.00 3.68
C GLY A 338 12.54 -1.19 3.61
N ALA A 339 11.97 -1.09 2.43
CA ALA A 339 10.71 -0.40 2.20
C ALA A 339 9.80 -1.20 1.24
N LEU A 340 8.50 -1.16 1.50
CA LEU A 340 7.46 -1.64 0.60
C LEU A 340 6.69 -0.44 0.06
N LEU A 341 6.53 -0.36 -1.26
CA LEU A 341 5.68 0.62 -1.92
C LEU A 341 4.53 -0.08 -2.63
N ILE A 342 3.31 0.22 -2.19
CA ILE A 342 2.09 -0.22 -2.85
C ILE A 342 1.40 1.03 -3.38
N THR A 343 1.41 1.19 -4.69
CA THR A 343 0.86 2.37 -5.35
C THR A 343 -0.31 1.99 -6.26
N CYS A 344 -1.26 2.90 -6.42
CA CYS A 344 -2.44 2.65 -7.23
C CYS A 344 -2.10 2.51 -8.72
N ASN A 345 -2.77 1.59 -9.42
CA ASN A 345 -2.71 1.46 -10.88
C ASN A 345 -2.99 2.77 -11.62
N SER A 346 -3.67 3.71 -10.99
CA SER A 346 -3.97 5.01 -11.56
C SER A 346 -2.84 6.03 -11.43
N ARG A 347 -1.78 5.72 -10.65
CA ARG A 347 -0.56 6.55 -10.51
C ARG A 347 0.45 6.22 -11.62
N GLY A 348 1.74 6.35 -11.36
CA GLY A 348 2.78 6.15 -12.36
C GLY A 348 2.56 7.03 -13.60
N ARG A 349 2.80 6.51 -14.78
CA ARG A 349 2.66 7.24 -16.06
C ARG A 349 1.23 7.68 -16.41
N ARG A 350 0.23 7.18 -15.69
CA ARG A 350 -1.16 7.68 -15.83
C ARG A 350 -1.39 9.01 -15.12
N MET A 351 -0.50 9.37 -14.20
CA MET A 351 -0.62 10.59 -13.39
C MET A 351 0.57 11.51 -13.54
N PHE A 352 1.78 10.99 -13.58
CA PHE A 352 3.00 11.75 -13.64
C PHE A 352 3.64 11.72 -15.03
N LYS A 353 4.30 12.84 -15.41
CA LYS A 353 5.07 12.91 -16.64
C LYS A 353 6.39 12.15 -16.53
N GLU A 354 6.99 12.23 -15.36
CA GLU A 354 8.22 11.52 -15.03
C GLU A 354 7.93 10.04 -14.80
N ARG A 355 8.84 9.19 -15.32
CA ARG A 355 8.80 7.75 -15.05
C ARG A 355 9.31 7.46 -13.65
N HIS A 356 8.84 6.39 -13.06
CA HIS A 356 9.34 5.89 -11.78
C HIS A 356 9.12 6.86 -10.61
N HIS A 357 8.11 7.70 -10.69
CA HIS A 357 7.90 8.83 -9.79
C HIS A 357 7.86 8.41 -8.31
N ASP A 358 6.95 7.52 -7.94
CA ASP A 358 6.76 7.14 -6.53
C ASP A 358 7.97 6.35 -5.99
N ALA A 359 8.49 5.39 -6.77
CA ALA A 359 9.66 4.60 -6.40
C ALA A 359 10.91 5.48 -6.22
N ALA A 360 11.16 6.39 -7.16
CA ALA A 360 12.27 7.32 -7.07
C ALA A 360 12.14 8.28 -5.88
N ALA A 361 10.91 8.73 -5.55
CA ALA A 361 10.67 9.58 -4.39
C ALA A 361 11.04 8.87 -3.09
N VAL A 362 10.61 7.61 -2.91
CA VAL A 362 10.93 6.81 -1.71
C VAL A 362 12.43 6.57 -1.59
N VAL A 363 13.10 6.12 -2.65
CA VAL A 363 14.54 5.85 -2.62
C VAL A 363 15.32 7.13 -2.33
N ARG A 364 15.00 8.23 -2.98
CA ARG A 364 15.64 9.55 -2.79
C ARG A 364 15.48 10.06 -1.36
N ALA A 365 14.32 9.85 -0.73
CA ALA A 365 14.06 10.29 0.64
C ALA A 365 15.05 9.70 1.66
N PHE A 366 15.53 8.46 1.44
CA PHE A 366 16.40 7.74 2.37
C PHE A 366 17.80 7.50 1.85
N ARG A 367 18.17 8.12 0.72
CA ARG A 367 19.56 8.12 0.22
C ARG A 367 20.45 8.86 1.21
N GLY A 368 21.58 8.28 1.55
CA GLY A 368 22.59 8.97 2.34
C GLY A 368 23.20 10.16 1.55
N PRO A 369 23.79 11.16 2.23
CA PRO A 369 24.47 12.25 1.57
C PRO A 369 25.59 11.70 0.68
N VAL A 370 25.57 12.09 -0.58
CA VAL A 370 26.66 11.80 -1.53
C VAL A 370 27.71 12.88 -1.33
N ALA A 371 28.95 12.49 -1.02
CA ALA A 371 30.05 13.44 -0.86
C ALA A 371 30.23 14.25 -2.17
N GLY A 372 29.95 15.56 -2.12
CA GLY A 372 30.16 16.48 -3.24
C GLY A 372 28.89 16.92 -4.00
N GLU A 373 27.70 16.51 -3.61
CA GLU A 373 26.46 17.04 -4.19
C GLU A 373 25.94 18.24 -3.37
N GLU A 374 26.00 19.43 -3.96
CA GLU A 374 25.05 20.50 -3.67
C GLU A 374 23.66 19.98 -4.02
N LEU A 375 22.68 20.25 -3.15
CA LEU A 375 21.26 19.90 -3.34
C LEU A 375 20.80 20.30 -4.76
N SER A 376 20.93 19.38 -5.70
CA SER A 376 20.56 19.62 -7.10
C SER A 376 19.04 19.57 -7.23
N LYS A 377 18.53 20.51 -8.02
CA LYS A 377 17.12 20.75 -8.34
C LYS A 377 16.39 19.48 -8.78
N PRO A 378 15.05 19.38 -8.53
CA PRO A 378 14.24 18.25 -8.99
C PRO A 378 14.36 18.07 -10.50
N GLY A 379 14.68 16.85 -10.97
CA GLY A 379 14.64 16.50 -12.39
C GLY A 379 15.97 16.12 -13.05
N THR A 380 17.11 16.08 -12.35
CA THR A 380 18.39 15.64 -12.95
C THR A 380 18.61 14.14 -12.80
N PRO A 381 18.87 13.38 -13.90
CA PRO A 381 19.26 11.97 -13.81
C PRO A 381 20.68 11.87 -13.21
N TYR A 382 20.83 10.98 -12.24
CA TYR A 382 22.13 10.71 -11.60
C TYR A 382 23.03 9.84 -12.50
N TYR A 383 24.23 10.31 -12.77
CA TYR A 383 25.30 9.52 -13.37
C TYR A 383 26.60 9.65 -12.56
N GLY A 384 26.98 8.54 -11.91
CA GLY A 384 28.37 8.27 -11.49
C GLY A 384 28.75 8.61 -10.05
N GLY A 385 29.14 7.58 -9.32
CA GLY A 385 29.75 7.53 -8.00
C GLY A 385 29.19 6.37 -7.19
N SER A 386 30.01 5.54 -6.49
CA SER A 386 29.49 4.47 -5.62
C SER A 386 28.64 5.08 -4.52
N PRO A 387 27.29 4.95 -4.56
CA PRO A 387 26.43 5.56 -3.56
C PRO A 387 26.46 4.74 -2.28
N ALA A 388 26.23 5.40 -1.15
CA ALA A 388 25.77 4.67 0.04
C ALA A 388 24.58 3.79 -0.36
N PRO A 389 24.50 2.52 0.08
CA PRO A 389 23.47 1.59 -0.38
C PRO A 389 22.09 2.21 -0.21
N ASP A 390 21.37 2.31 -1.32
CA ASP A 390 19.98 2.78 -1.33
C ASP A 390 19.13 1.88 -0.43
N VAL A 391 18.01 2.40 0.10
CA VAL A 391 17.07 1.56 0.83
C VAL A 391 16.50 0.49 -0.12
N PRO A 392 16.60 -0.82 0.23
CA PRO A 392 15.99 -1.87 -0.58
C PRO A 392 14.48 -1.65 -0.65
N LEU A 393 13.97 -1.36 -1.83
CA LEU A 393 12.56 -1.07 -2.09
C LEU A 393 11.99 -2.11 -3.03
N ALA A 394 10.89 -2.75 -2.63
CA ALA A 394 10.07 -3.58 -3.53
C ALA A 394 8.61 -3.18 -3.41
N GLY A 395 7.79 -3.62 -4.35
CA GLY A 395 6.37 -3.34 -4.33
C GLY A 395 5.66 -3.61 -5.63
N PHE A 396 4.45 -3.06 -5.73
CA PHE A 396 3.61 -3.28 -6.89
C PHE A 396 2.54 -2.18 -7.06
N PHE A 397 1.96 -2.15 -8.26
CA PHE A 397 0.80 -1.33 -8.57
C PHE A 397 -0.49 -2.10 -8.25
N ALA A 398 -1.27 -1.60 -7.32
CA ALA A 398 -2.46 -2.24 -6.77
C ALA A 398 -3.76 -1.72 -7.41
N SER A 399 -4.81 -2.51 -7.36
CA SER A 399 -6.17 -2.06 -7.67
C SER A 399 -6.87 -1.38 -6.47
N GLY A 400 -6.20 -1.35 -5.34
CA GLY A 400 -6.53 -0.66 -4.10
C GLY A 400 -5.43 -0.90 -3.08
N GLU A 401 -5.09 0.11 -2.31
CA GLU A 401 -4.03 0.09 -1.30
C GLU A 401 -4.63 -0.08 0.09
N ILE A 402 -3.93 -0.79 0.98
CA ILE A 402 -4.32 -0.94 2.38
C ILE A 402 -3.24 -0.26 3.22
N GLY A 403 -3.65 0.70 4.04
CA GLY A 403 -2.70 1.40 4.89
C GLY A 403 -3.36 2.27 5.95
N PRO A 404 -2.57 2.76 6.93
CA PRO A 404 -3.09 3.49 8.07
C PRO A 404 -3.35 4.97 7.76
N VAL A 405 -4.46 5.48 8.29
CA VAL A 405 -4.73 6.90 8.45
C VAL A 405 -5.31 7.10 9.85
N SER A 406 -4.79 8.06 10.60
CA SER A 406 -5.22 8.35 11.99
C SER A 406 -5.25 7.08 12.87
N GLY A 407 -4.25 6.21 12.75
CA GLY A 407 -4.08 5.03 13.62
C GLY A 407 -4.88 3.79 13.23
N ASN A 408 -5.82 3.87 12.31
CA ASN A 408 -6.55 2.73 11.75
C ASN A 408 -6.22 2.52 10.28
N SER A 409 -6.25 1.27 9.84
CA SER A 409 -6.03 0.94 8.43
C SER A 409 -7.33 0.94 7.64
N PHE A 410 -7.23 1.38 6.38
CA PHE A 410 -8.34 1.48 5.44
C PHE A 410 -7.92 0.97 4.07
N VAL A 411 -8.90 0.62 3.24
CA VAL A 411 -8.68 0.47 1.81
C VAL A 411 -8.71 1.85 1.18
N HIS A 412 -7.68 2.15 0.41
CA HIS A 412 -7.54 3.40 -0.33
C HIS A 412 -7.63 3.14 -1.84
N GLY A 413 -7.81 4.19 -2.58
CA GLY A 413 -7.65 4.21 -4.03
C GLY A 413 -6.93 5.48 -4.45
N GLN A 414 -6.13 5.38 -5.52
CA GLN A 414 -5.34 6.49 -6.08
C GLN A 414 -4.22 7.00 -5.16
N SER A 415 -3.86 6.22 -4.16
CA SER A 415 -2.84 6.53 -3.17
C SER A 415 -1.50 5.87 -3.46
N ALA A 416 -0.48 6.30 -2.74
CA ALA A 416 0.78 5.57 -2.58
C ALA A 416 0.94 5.27 -1.10
N ALA A 417 0.98 3.99 -0.76
CA ALA A 417 1.22 3.50 0.58
C ALA A 417 2.65 2.98 0.70
N VAL A 418 3.39 3.47 1.69
CA VAL A 418 4.78 3.09 1.93
C VAL A 418 4.92 2.53 3.34
N ALA A 419 5.47 1.32 3.47
CA ALA A 419 5.85 0.74 4.75
C ALA A 419 7.38 0.69 4.86
N LEU A 420 7.92 1.19 5.96
CA LEU A 420 9.35 1.33 6.23
C LEU A 420 9.74 0.38 7.36
N ILE A 421 10.55 -0.61 7.03
CA ILE A 421 11.04 -1.64 7.95
C ILE A 421 12.30 -1.14 8.64
N ARG A 422 12.31 -1.13 9.98
CA ARG A 422 13.43 -0.65 10.79
C ARG A 422 13.77 -1.63 11.92
N THR A 423 14.98 -1.51 12.42
CA THR A 423 15.29 -2.05 13.76
C THR A 423 14.51 -1.26 14.81
N PRO A 424 14.07 -1.88 15.92
CA PRO A 424 13.51 -1.12 17.04
C PRO A 424 14.47 -0.05 17.51
N ASP A 425 13.92 1.07 17.99
CA ASP A 425 14.73 2.06 18.72
C ASP A 425 15.26 1.39 19.98
N SER A 426 16.55 1.59 20.27
CA SER A 426 17.24 1.05 21.46
C SER A 426 16.81 1.80 22.73
#